data_fa180b18f584209f0832122315ec1a21
#
_entry.id   fa180b18f584209f0832122315ec1a21
#
_cell.length_a   1.000
_cell.length_b   1.000
_cell.length_c   1.000
_cell.angle_alpha   90.00
_cell.angle_beta   90.00
_cell.angle_gamma   90.00
#
_symmetry.space_group_name_H-M   'P 1'
#
loop_
_entity.id
_entity.type
_entity.pdbx_description
1 polymer ?
#
loop_
_entity_poly.entity_id
_entity_poly.type
_entity_poly.pdbx_seq_one_letter_code
_entity_poly.pdbx_strand_id
1 'polypeptide(L)'
;MGLDHTVTRLAAGLALALCLASPAHATDDLLGPAAERSGDEALVWSAKLTCGTTEQGVTRYGMWEGKLYSRAPGEKDRHLFNVIGINTRQCERHTHPTRGAGFRSVSREIMVYLDPVTGQIIDTWKNPWTGETVEVIHVANDPVNMRQPTYARQADGSPLKVTLRQYDEVIVSSREVPLFYENPLAGAYQEYIGGTYHAMEIFNTYYRTADFTDTRRVRIGESRISWQRLSGWLPWMRMRDRPGVMIFNATGYSTFDRARIPPKLMQVLQTRYPEYLEAPPLGDPRENETTWTITKKWIDAKRAAGQSGKTNVQENKYCRCPSMK
;
A
#
# COMPACT_ATOMS: atom_id res chain seq x y z
N MET A 1 -21.09 51.39 68.62
CA MET A 1 -21.34 52.23 67.48
C MET A 1 -20.57 51.64 66.32
N GLY A 2 -21.20 50.95 65.41
CA GLY A 2 -20.57 50.37 64.25
C GLY A 2 -21.64 49.57 63.53
N LEU A 3 -22.14 50.11 62.42
CA LEU A 3 -23.16 49.51 61.59
C LEU A 3 -22.48 48.57 60.55
N ASP A 4 -22.81 47.28 60.64
CA ASP A 4 -22.46 46.30 59.63
C ASP A 4 -23.48 46.35 58.49
N HIS A 5 -22.99 46.62 57.27
CA HIS A 5 -23.78 46.45 56.05
C HIS A 5 -23.33 45.21 55.32
N THR A 6 -24.10 44.17 55.48
CA THR A 6 -23.95 42.92 54.69
C THR A 6 -24.61 43.12 53.33
N VAL A 7 -23.80 43.20 52.29
CA VAL A 7 -24.29 43.23 50.89
C VAL A 7 -24.26 41.82 50.33
N THR A 8 -25.44 41.23 50.18
CA THR A 8 -25.64 39.93 49.52
C THR A 8 -25.58 40.14 47.99
N ARG A 9 -24.54 39.62 47.34
CA ARG A 9 -24.47 39.54 45.87
C ARG A 9 -25.08 38.24 45.38
N LEU A 10 -26.20 38.33 44.73
CA LEU A 10 -26.75 37.26 43.89
C LEU A 10 -25.90 37.17 42.63
N ALA A 11 -25.19 36.06 42.45
CA ALA A 11 -24.54 35.69 41.20
C ALA A 11 -25.52 34.90 40.33
N ALA A 12 -26.10 35.54 39.35
CA ALA A 12 -26.86 34.87 38.31
C ALA A 12 -25.88 34.16 37.33
N GLY A 13 -25.76 32.86 37.46
CA GLY A 13 -24.99 32.04 36.54
C GLY A 13 -25.70 31.88 35.18
N LEU A 14 -25.22 32.60 34.17
CA LEU A 14 -25.62 32.41 32.79
C LEU A 14 -24.84 31.21 32.24
N ALA A 15 -25.47 30.02 32.22
CA ALA A 15 -24.91 28.85 31.57
C ALA A 15 -25.02 29.05 30.05
N LEU A 16 -23.92 29.47 29.43
CA LEU A 16 -23.78 29.51 27.96
C LEU A 16 -23.57 28.07 27.47
N ALA A 17 -24.64 27.42 27.02
CA ALA A 17 -24.54 26.15 26.31
C ALA A 17 -23.89 26.42 24.95
N LEU A 18 -22.56 26.25 24.89
CA LEU A 18 -21.85 26.13 23.60
C LEU A 18 -22.31 24.81 22.96
N CYS A 19 -23.29 24.90 22.06
CA CYS A 19 -23.50 23.89 21.06
C CYS A 19 -22.24 23.85 20.19
N LEU A 20 -21.34 22.93 20.50
CA LEU A 20 -20.28 22.51 19.57
C LEU A 20 -20.99 21.80 18.41
N ALA A 21 -21.48 22.60 17.46
CA ALA A 21 -21.79 22.09 16.12
C ALA A 21 -20.44 21.55 15.59
N SER A 22 -20.30 20.22 15.55
CA SER A 22 -19.22 19.61 14.79
C SER A 22 -19.26 20.24 13.40
N PRO A 23 -18.12 20.76 12.88
CA PRO A 23 -18.11 21.29 11.54
C PRO A 23 -18.57 20.15 10.62
N ALA A 24 -19.74 20.28 10.01
CA ALA A 24 -20.12 19.45 8.89
C ALA A 24 -18.95 19.51 7.93
N HIS A 25 -18.43 18.34 7.54
CA HIS A 25 -17.29 18.25 6.65
C HIS A 25 -17.71 18.83 5.30
N ALA A 26 -17.44 20.11 5.11
CA ALA A 26 -17.72 20.85 3.87
C ALA A 26 -16.93 20.33 2.65
N THR A 27 -16.18 19.23 2.84
CA THR A 27 -15.36 18.61 1.78
C THR A 27 -16.14 17.63 0.90
N ASP A 28 -17.34 17.21 1.31
CA ASP A 28 -18.06 16.15 0.60
C ASP A 28 -18.65 16.62 -0.74
N ASP A 29 -19.00 17.87 -0.87
CA ASP A 29 -19.66 18.40 -2.07
C ASP A 29 -18.68 18.92 -3.14
N LEU A 30 -17.41 19.19 -2.78
CA LEU A 30 -16.41 19.70 -3.73
C LEU A 30 -15.99 18.67 -4.79
N LEU A 31 -16.14 17.39 -4.47
CA LEU A 31 -15.65 16.28 -5.28
C LEU A 31 -16.77 15.46 -5.95
N GLY A 32 -17.93 16.04 -6.12
CA GLY A 32 -19.10 15.39 -6.71
C GLY A 32 -19.85 14.47 -5.74
N PRO A 33 -21.03 13.96 -6.12
CA PRO A 33 -21.86 13.17 -5.25
C PRO A 33 -21.22 11.85 -4.84
N ALA A 34 -21.40 11.49 -3.59
CA ALA A 34 -21.03 10.19 -3.07
C ALA A 34 -22.14 9.17 -3.36
N ALA A 35 -21.80 8.08 -4.01
CA ALA A 35 -22.69 6.92 -4.15
C ALA A 35 -22.35 5.90 -3.06
N GLU A 36 -23.33 5.60 -2.19
CA GLU A 36 -23.18 4.62 -1.11
C GLU A 36 -23.95 3.34 -1.43
N ARG A 37 -23.37 2.20 -1.06
CA ARG A 37 -24.02 0.89 -1.04
C ARG A 37 -23.84 0.25 0.32
N SER A 38 -24.76 -0.66 0.66
CA SER A 38 -24.79 -1.33 1.96
C SER A 38 -25.05 -2.83 1.80
N GLY A 39 -24.54 -3.65 2.73
CA GLY A 39 -24.73 -5.09 2.75
C GLY A 39 -24.23 -5.81 1.50
N ASP A 40 -25.07 -6.61 0.86
CA ASP A 40 -24.71 -7.42 -0.30
C ASP A 40 -24.32 -6.56 -1.52
N GLU A 41 -24.94 -5.42 -1.74
CA GLU A 41 -24.55 -4.50 -2.81
C GLU A 41 -23.16 -3.90 -2.56
N ALA A 42 -22.85 -3.55 -1.32
CA ALA A 42 -21.52 -3.09 -0.92
C ALA A 42 -20.47 -4.19 -1.10
N LEU A 43 -20.84 -5.45 -0.82
CA LEU A 43 -19.95 -6.60 -1.05
C LEU A 43 -19.63 -6.77 -2.55
N VAL A 44 -20.60 -6.63 -3.43
CA VAL A 44 -20.41 -6.65 -4.90
C VAL A 44 -19.46 -5.53 -5.32
N TRP A 45 -19.66 -4.31 -4.82
CA TRP A 45 -18.77 -3.18 -5.12
C TRP A 45 -17.36 -3.44 -4.60
N SER A 46 -17.24 -3.92 -3.37
CA SER A 46 -15.95 -4.26 -2.76
C SER A 46 -15.19 -5.33 -3.55
N ALA A 47 -15.87 -6.37 -4.04
CA ALA A 47 -15.28 -7.39 -4.90
C ALA A 47 -14.81 -6.82 -6.25
N LYS A 48 -15.63 -5.95 -6.87
CA LYS A 48 -15.25 -5.25 -8.11
C LYS A 48 -14.05 -4.31 -7.91
N LEU A 49 -13.98 -3.59 -6.79
CA LEU A 49 -12.83 -2.75 -6.46
C LEU A 49 -11.56 -3.59 -6.26
N THR A 50 -11.68 -4.71 -5.59
CA THR A 50 -10.52 -5.54 -5.20
C THR A 50 -10.07 -6.45 -6.33
N CYS A 51 -10.96 -7.23 -6.92
CA CYS A 51 -10.64 -8.24 -7.94
C CYS A 51 -11.15 -7.89 -9.34
N GLY A 52 -11.88 -6.79 -9.47
CA GLY A 52 -12.49 -6.38 -10.74
C GLY A 52 -13.70 -7.23 -11.15
N THR A 53 -14.06 -8.23 -10.35
CA THR A 53 -15.13 -9.18 -10.67
C THR A 53 -15.75 -9.75 -9.40
N THR A 54 -16.96 -10.26 -9.51
CA THR A 54 -17.62 -11.08 -8.49
C THR A 54 -17.44 -12.58 -8.73
N GLU A 55 -16.76 -12.97 -9.81
CA GLU A 55 -16.49 -14.37 -10.13
C GLU A 55 -15.24 -14.86 -9.40
N GLN A 56 -15.29 -16.13 -9.00
CA GLN A 56 -14.17 -16.81 -8.37
C GLN A 56 -13.19 -17.35 -9.41
N GLY A 57 -11.88 -17.30 -9.10
CA GLY A 57 -10.86 -17.95 -9.92
C GLY A 57 -10.52 -17.23 -11.22
N VAL A 58 -10.99 -15.99 -11.39
CA VAL A 58 -10.69 -15.19 -12.58
C VAL A 58 -9.48 -14.30 -12.30
N THR A 59 -8.39 -14.53 -13.02
CA THR A 59 -7.16 -13.75 -12.86
C THR A 59 -7.32 -12.34 -13.45
N ARG A 60 -6.93 -11.34 -12.67
CA ARG A 60 -6.81 -9.95 -13.08
C ARG A 60 -5.35 -9.53 -13.01
N TYR A 61 -4.90 -8.80 -14.01
CA TYR A 61 -3.55 -8.25 -14.15
C TYR A 61 -3.59 -6.74 -13.89
N GLY A 62 -2.94 -6.29 -12.84
CA GLY A 62 -2.74 -4.87 -12.55
C GLY A 62 -1.28 -4.52 -12.82
N MET A 63 -1.02 -3.70 -13.84
CA MET A 63 0.33 -3.34 -14.26
C MET A 63 0.57 -1.87 -14.02
N TRP A 64 1.84 -1.53 -13.74
CA TRP A 64 2.26 -0.13 -13.57
C TRP A 64 3.67 0.08 -14.08
N GLU A 65 3.94 1.32 -14.44
CA GLU A 65 5.27 1.85 -14.68
C GLU A 65 5.42 3.20 -13.99
N GLY A 66 6.64 3.57 -13.65
CA GLY A 66 6.87 4.82 -12.95
C GLY A 66 8.32 5.13 -12.73
N LYS A 67 8.54 6.11 -11.84
CA LYS A 67 9.85 6.61 -11.47
C LYS A 67 10.02 6.63 -9.97
N LEU A 68 11.24 6.39 -9.55
CA LEU A 68 11.67 6.48 -8.16
C LEU A 68 12.68 7.61 -8.02
N TYR A 69 12.38 8.53 -7.12
CA TYR A 69 13.25 9.65 -6.76
C TYR A 69 13.74 9.53 -5.32
N SER A 70 14.90 10.10 -5.06
CA SER A 70 15.35 10.37 -3.69
C SER A 70 15.03 11.81 -3.32
N ARG A 71 14.70 12.04 -2.05
CA ARG A 71 14.71 13.35 -1.41
C ARG A 71 15.53 13.29 -0.15
N ALA A 72 16.68 13.99 -0.14
CA ALA A 72 17.58 14.06 0.99
C ALA A 72 17.84 15.53 1.37
N PRO A 73 18.03 15.86 2.67
CA PRO A 73 18.31 17.22 3.09
C PRO A 73 19.54 17.82 2.40
N GLY A 74 19.40 19.05 1.91
CA GLY A 74 20.49 19.78 1.26
C GLY A 74 20.83 19.34 -0.18
N GLU A 75 20.07 18.42 -0.76
CA GLU A 75 20.28 17.92 -2.12
C GLU A 75 19.06 18.15 -3.00
N LYS A 76 19.29 18.25 -4.32
CA LYS A 76 18.20 18.16 -5.29
C LYS A 76 17.69 16.72 -5.38
N ASP A 77 16.38 16.56 -5.61
CA ASP A 77 15.80 15.25 -5.85
C ASP A 77 16.50 14.57 -7.04
N ARG A 78 16.91 13.32 -6.87
CA ARG A 78 17.57 12.52 -7.91
C ARG A 78 16.61 11.48 -8.45
N HIS A 79 16.49 11.37 -9.76
CA HIS A 79 15.85 10.24 -10.40
C HIS A 79 16.78 9.03 -10.28
N LEU A 80 16.41 8.07 -9.42
CA LEU A 80 17.24 6.90 -9.12
C LEU A 80 16.99 5.76 -10.07
N PHE A 81 15.71 5.44 -10.31
CA PHE A 81 15.29 4.29 -11.12
C PHE A 81 14.00 4.57 -11.86
N ASN A 82 13.81 3.92 -13.00
CA ASN A 82 12.49 3.61 -13.49
C ASN A 82 12.02 2.31 -12.84
N VAL A 83 10.71 2.10 -12.75
CA VAL A 83 10.09 0.89 -12.22
C VAL A 83 9.01 0.38 -13.16
N ILE A 84 8.91 -0.93 -13.30
CA ILE A 84 7.77 -1.59 -13.92
C ILE A 84 7.34 -2.75 -13.02
N GLY A 85 6.04 -3.01 -12.96
CA GLY A 85 5.55 -4.07 -12.09
C GLY A 85 4.18 -4.60 -12.51
N ILE A 86 3.82 -5.71 -11.88
CA ILE A 86 2.52 -6.35 -12.03
C ILE A 86 2.08 -6.95 -10.70
N ASN A 87 0.78 -6.85 -10.42
CA ASN A 87 0.10 -7.65 -9.43
C ASN A 87 -0.90 -8.56 -10.14
N THR A 88 -0.77 -9.86 -9.97
CA THR A 88 -1.72 -10.86 -10.46
C THR A 88 -2.56 -11.35 -9.30
N ARG A 89 -3.88 -11.28 -9.45
CA ARG A 89 -4.82 -11.63 -8.39
C ARG A 89 -6.06 -12.32 -8.90
N GLN A 90 -6.67 -13.06 -7.99
CA GLN A 90 -8.02 -13.63 -8.16
C GLN A 90 -8.75 -13.56 -6.82
N CYS A 91 -10.08 -13.67 -6.86
CA CYS A 91 -10.88 -13.75 -5.65
C CYS A 91 -11.37 -15.17 -5.41
N GLU A 92 -11.46 -15.56 -4.15
CA GLU A 92 -12.18 -16.73 -3.68
C GLU A 92 -13.42 -16.33 -2.89
N ARG A 93 -14.48 -17.11 -3.03
CA ARG A 93 -15.71 -16.87 -2.29
C ARG A 93 -15.63 -17.49 -0.91
N HIS A 94 -16.24 -16.80 0.05
CA HIS A 94 -16.38 -17.26 1.43
C HIS A 94 -17.83 -17.15 1.86
N THR A 95 -18.21 -17.93 2.87
CA THR A 95 -19.50 -17.83 3.54
C THR A 95 -19.27 -17.93 5.03
N HIS A 96 -19.91 -17.04 5.79
CA HIS A 96 -19.84 -17.05 7.25
C HIS A 96 -21.25 -17.19 7.82
N PRO A 97 -21.48 -18.02 8.87
CA PRO A 97 -22.83 -18.28 9.39
C PRO A 97 -23.63 -17.04 9.78
N THR A 98 -22.99 -16.02 10.33
CA THR A 98 -23.65 -14.79 10.81
C THR A 98 -23.34 -13.56 9.97
N ARG A 99 -22.23 -13.56 9.19
CA ARG A 99 -21.79 -12.40 8.37
C ARG A 99 -22.22 -12.52 6.91
N GLY A 100 -22.77 -13.65 6.49
CA GLY A 100 -23.28 -13.92 5.15
C GLY A 100 -22.18 -14.21 4.13
N ALA A 101 -22.45 -13.88 2.86
CA ALA A 101 -21.48 -14.02 1.78
C ALA A 101 -20.27 -13.14 1.97
N GLY A 102 -19.15 -13.56 1.42
CA GLY A 102 -17.89 -12.85 1.49
C GLY A 102 -16.92 -13.24 0.38
N PHE A 103 -15.79 -12.57 0.33
CA PHE A 103 -14.69 -12.89 -0.56
C PHE A 103 -13.33 -12.56 0.08
N ARG A 104 -12.28 -13.20 -0.40
CA ARG A 104 -10.89 -12.87 -0.13
C ARG A 104 -10.12 -12.84 -1.45
N SER A 105 -9.20 -11.88 -1.62
CA SER A 105 -8.28 -11.91 -2.75
C SER A 105 -7.01 -12.67 -2.38
N VAL A 106 -6.53 -13.47 -3.32
CA VAL A 106 -5.19 -14.05 -3.33
C VAL A 106 -4.41 -13.42 -4.48
N SER A 107 -3.20 -12.97 -4.20
CA SER A 107 -2.40 -12.21 -5.16
C SER A 107 -0.91 -12.37 -4.92
N ARG A 108 -0.13 -12.06 -5.94
CA ARG A 108 1.32 -11.88 -5.88
C ARG A 108 1.71 -10.67 -6.70
N GLU A 109 2.85 -10.08 -6.39
CA GLU A 109 3.32 -8.90 -7.10
C GLU A 109 4.83 -8.93 -7.30
N ILE A 110 5.25 -8.42 -8.45
CA ILE A 110 6.64 -8.18 -8.80
C ILE A 110 6.81 -6.75 -9.28
N MET A 111 7.86 -6.07 -8.82
CA MET A 111 8.29 -4.79 -9.37
C MET A 111 9.81 -4.82 -9.53
N VAL A 112 10.28 -4.51 -10.72
CA VAL A 112 11.71 -4.46 -11.03
C VAL A 112 12.18 -3.03 -11.20
N TYR A 113 13.44 -2.79 -10.79
CA TYR A 113 14.14 -1.52 -10.94
C TYR A 113 14.90 -1.53 -12.26
N LEU A 114 14.79 -0.43 -12.99
CA LEU A 114 15.44 -0.23 -14.27
C LEU A 114 16.38 0.98 -14.18
N ASP A 115 17.47 0.90 -14.90
CA ASP A 115 18.36 2.06 -15.11
C ASP A 115 17.57 3.22 -15.72
N PRO A 116 17.66 4.44 -15.15
CA PRO A 116 16.85 5.57 -15.58
C PRO A 116 17.17 6.09 -16.99
N VAL A 117 18.37 5.76 -17.52
CA VAL A 117 18.85 6.22 -18.84
C VAL A 117 18.63 5.13 -19.90
N THR A 118 19.10 3.91 -19.64
CA THR A 118 19.04 2.82 -20.61
C THR A 118 17.74 2.04 -20.57
N GLY A 119 17.02 2.13 -19.44
CA GLY A 119 15.81 1.36 -19.21
C GLY A 119 16.05 -0.14 -19.06
N GLN A 120 17.27 -0.60 -18.90
CA GLN A 120 17.59 -2.01 -18.66
C GLN A 120 17.34 -2.37 -17.20
N ILE A 121 16.98 -3.64 -16.92
CA ILE A 121 16.91 -4.13 -15.53
C ILE A 121 18.30 -4.06 -14.93
N ILE A 122 18.37 -3.59 -13.70
CA ILE A 122 19.63 -3.50 -12.95
C ILE A 122 19.67 -4.59 -11.88
N ASP A 123 20.72 -5.38 -11.86
CA ASP A 123 21.00 -6.38 -10.82
C ASP A 123 21.99 -5.86 -9.79
N THR A 124 22.73 -4.79 -10.13
CA THR A 124 23.65 -4.08 -9.24
C THR A 124 23.49 -2.57 -9.40
N TRP A 125 23.75 -1.83 -8.34
CA TRP A 125 23.65 -0.39 -8.34
C TRP A 125 24.83 0.24 -7.59
N LYS A 126 25.50 1.21 -8.24
CA LYS A 126 26.52 2.03 -7.58
C LYS A 126 25.82 3.13 -6.79
N ASN A 127 25.85 3.00 -5.46
CA ASN A 127 25.24 3.99 -4.58
C ASN A 127 25.97 5.34 -4.70
N PRO A 128 25.29 6.42 -5.14
CA PRO A 128 25.95 7.71 -5.37
C PRO A 128 26.34 8.45 -4.09
N TRP A 129 25.90 7.98 -2.93
CA TRP A 129 26.21 8.59 -1.64
C TRP A 129 27.34 7.86 -0.90
N THR A 130 27.40 6.54 -0.99
CA THR A 130 28.41 5.73 -0.32
C THR A 130 29.56 5.31 -1.24
N GLY A 131 29.33 5.35 -2.56
CA GLY A 131 30.26 4.83 -3.57
C GLY A 131 30.30 3.31 -3.66
N GLU A 132 29.57 2.60 -2.79
CA GLU A 132 29.48 1.14 -2.78
C GLU A 132 28.67 0.63 -3.97
N THR A 133 29.09 -0.49 -4.57
CA THR A 133 28.24 -1.25 -5.49
C THR A 133 27.47 -2.28 -4.69
N VAL A 134 26.15 -2.18 -4.73
CA VAL A 134 25.23 -3.06 -4.00
C VAL A 134 24.41 -3.90 -4.95
N GLU A 135 24.01 -5.09 -4.52
CA GLU A 135 23.08 -5.94 -5.24
C GLU A 135 21.66 -5.37 -5.10
N VAL A 136 20.91 -5.32 -6.19
CA VAL A 136 19.53 -4.83 -6.21
C VAL A 136 18.59 -5.98 -5.90
N ILE A 137 17.73 -5.79 -4.89
CA ILE A 137 16.67 -6.74 -4.56
C ILE A 137 15.36 -6.19 -5.10
N HIS A 138 14.82 -6.84 -6.13
CA HIS A 138 13.52 -6.49 -6.69
C HIS A 138 12.39 -6.84 -5.72
N VAL A 139 11.26 -6.15 -5.83
CA VAL A 139 10.05 -6.54 -5.11
C VAL A 139 9.50 -7.80 -5.75
N ALA A 140 9.48 -8.89 -5.03
CA ALA A 140 9.03 -10.20 -5.51
C ALA A 140 8.16 -10.87 -4.43
N ASN A 141 7.05 -10.22 -4.08
CA ASN A 141 6.19 -10.65 -2.98
C ASN A 141 5.22 -11.75 -3.45
N ASP A 142 5.36 -12.95 -2.90
CA ASP A 142 4.52 -14.11 -3.21
C ASP A 142 4.28 -14.98 -1.95
N PRO A 143 3.08 -14.89 -1.35
CA PRO A 143 1.91 -14.15 -1.78
C PRO A 143 1.75 -12.76 -1.12
N VAL A 144 0.74 -12.01 -1.60
CA VAL A 144 0.21 -10.78 -0.99
C VAL A 144 -1.31 -10.93 -0.85
N ASN A 145 -1.74 -11.88 -0.03
CA ASN A 145 -3.14 -12.25 0.13
C ASN A 145 -3.85 -11.29 1.10
N MET A 146 -5.14 -11.07 0.91
CA MET A 146 -5.95 -10.47 1.97
C MET A 146 -5.91 -11.39 3.20
N ARG A 147 -5.62 -10.82 4.37
CA ARG A 147 -5.50 -11.59 5.62
C ARG A 147 -6.84 -12.16 6.08
N GLN A 148 -7.90 -11.38 5.92
CA GLN A 148 -9.25 -11.76 6.34
C GLN A 148 -10.24 -11.54 5.19
N PRO A 149 -11.24 -12.40 5.01
CA PRO A 149 -12.31 -12.17 4.06
C PRO A 149 -13.13 -10.93 4.42
N THR A 150 -13.58 -10.22 3.38
CA THR A 150 -14.61 -9.18 3.48
C THR A 150 -15.97 -9.85 3.35
N TYR A 151 -16.89 -9.53 4.26
CA TYR A 151 -18.25 -10.09 4.30
C TYR A 151 -19.29 -8.98 4.14
N ALA A 152 -20.52 -9.35 3.74
CA ALA A 152 -21.64 -8.43 3.63
C ALA A 152 -22.03 -7.77 4.98
N ARG A 153 -21.65 -8.40 6.10
CA ARG A 153 -21.82 -7.85 7.44
C ARG A 153 -20.50 -7.77 8.18
N GLN A 154 -20.36 -6.77 9.02
CA GLN A 154 -19.25 -6.60 9.95
C GLN A 154 -19.33 -7.63 11.10
N ALA A 155 -18.33 -7.67 11.96
CA ALA A 155 -18.31 -8.57 13.11
C ALA A 155 -19.41 -8.24 14.15
N ASP A 156 -19.81 -6.98 14.25
CA ASP A 156 -20.89 -6.48 15.11
C ASP A 156 -22.29 -6.66 14.51
N GLY A 157 -22.39 -7.29 13.32
CA GLY A 157 -23.64 -7.52 12.60
C GLY A 157 -24.11 -6.34 11.74
N SER A 158 -23.46 -5.17 11.83
CA SER A 158 -23.78 -4.03 10.96
C SER A 158 -23.48 -4.36 9.49
N PRO A 159 -24.23 -3.79 8.53
CA PRO A 159 -23.97 -4.02 7.12
C PRO A 159 -22.64 -3.40 6.69
N LEU A 160 -21.92 -4.09 5.79
CA LEU A 160 -20.80 -3.50 5.08
C LEU A 160 -21.27 -2.25 4.35
N LYS A 161 -20.47 -1.18 4.38
CA LYS A 161 -20.72 0.05 3.62
C LYS A 161 -19.56 0.33 2.71
N VAL A 162 -19.87 0.74 1.48
CA VAL A 162 -18.89 1.22 0.48
C VAL A 162 -19.40 2.51 -0.11
N THR A 163 -18.60 3.56 0.00
CA THR A 163 -18.88 4.88 -0.56
C THR A 163 -17.85 5.19 -1.63
N LEU A 164 -18.28 5.56 -2.81
CA LEU A 164 -17.44 5.93 -3.94
C LEU A 164 -17.80 7.31 -4.44
N ARG A 165 -16.81 8.07 -4.88
CA ARG A 165 -17.02 9.36 -5.55
C ARG A 165 -17.32 9.12 -7.02
N GLN A 166 -18.38 9.74 -7.49
CA GLN A 166 -18.80 9.67 -8.88
C GLN A 166 -18.73 11.05 -9.54
N TYR A 167 -18.05 11.08 -10.67
CA TYR A 167 -17.95 12.25 -11.55
C TYR A 167 -18.44 11.82 -12.92
N ASP A 168 -19.66 12.18 -13.28
CA ASP A 168 -20.27 11.80 -14.55
C ASP A 168 -20.10 10.28 -14.84
N GLU A 169 -19.27 9.95 -15.83
CA GLU A 169 -19.01 8.57 -16.23
C GLU A 169 -17.86 7.89 -15.48
N VAL A 170 -17.23 8.58 -14.52
CA VAL A 170 -16.05 8.09 -13.78
C VAL A 170 -16.35 7.92 -12.31
N ILE A 171 -16.07 6.74 -11.78
CA ILE A 171 -15.95 6.49 -10.34
C ILE A 171 -14.49 6.57 -9.96
N VAL A 172 -14.20 7.30 -8.87
CA VAL A 172 -12.87 7.41 -8.29
C VAL A 172 -12.86 6.69 -6.93
N SER A 173 -11.90 5.79 -6.77
CA SER A 173 -11.56 5.19 -5.48
C SER A 173 -10.20 5.72 -5.07
N SER A 174 -10.15 6.54 -4.02
CA SER A 174 -8.91 6.99 -3.38
C SER A 174 -8.68 6.16 -2.12
N ARG A 175 -7.46 5.67 -1.95
CA ARG A 175 -7.07 4.89 -0.79
C ARG A 175 -5.69 5.32 -0.32
N GLU A 176 -5.59 5.61 0.96
CA GLU A 176 -4.35 5.92 1.64
C GLU A 176 -4.00 4.79 2.60
N VAL A 177 -2.73 4.36 2.58
CA VAL A 177 -2.25 3.26 3.41
C VAL A 177 -1.03 3.76 4.19
N PRO A 178 -1.23 4.33 5.39
CA PRO A 178 -0.12 4.66 6.27
C PRO A 178 0.48 3.37 6.83
N LEU A 179 1.80 3.25 6.75
CA LEU A 179 2.58 2.14 7.26
C LEU A 179 3.51 2.67 8.36
N PHE A 180 3.33 2.17 9.57
CA PHE A 180 4.15 2.53 10.72
C PHE A 180 4.25 1.32 11.65
N TYR A 181 5.40 0.65 11.60
CA TYR A 181 5.61 -0.57 12.38
C TYR A 181 7.11 -0.81 12.60
N GLU A 182 7.43 -1.68 13.58
CA GLU A 182 8.82 -2.11 13.78
C GLU A 182 9.32 -2.86 12.55
N ASN A 183 10.50 -2.43 12.07
CA ASN A 183 11.09 -3.03 10.87
C ASN A 183 11.50 -4.49 11.17
N PRO A 184 11.03 -5.48 10.38
CA PRO A 184 11.42 -6.88 10.54
C PRO A 184 12.93 -7.14 10.40
N LEU A 185 13.69 -6.18 9.88
CA LEU A 185 15.17 -6.23 9.80
C LEU A 185 15.86 -5.56 10.99
N ALA A 186 15.14 -5.20 12.06
CA ALA A 186 15.74 -4.74 13.30
C ALA A 186 16.59 -5.83 13.98
N GLY A 187 17.38 -5.46 14.98
CA GLY A 187 18.24 -6.42 15.69
C GLY A 187 19.43 -6.88 14.85
N ALA A 188 19.53 -8.16 14.57
CA ALA A 188 20.65 -8.79 13.87
C ALA A 188 20.87 -8.30 12.41
N TYR A 189 19.95 -7.52 11.87
CA TYR A 189 19.99 -7.02 10.49
C TYR A 189 20.18 -5.50 10.40
N GLN A 190 20.53 -4.84 11.49
CA GLN A 190 20.68 -3.37 11.56
C GLN A 190 21.74 -2.79 10.63
N GLU A 191 22.69 -3.59 10.17
CA GLU A 191 23.66 -3.18 9.15
C GLU A 191 23.01 -2.75 7.82
N TYR A 192 21.78 -3.22 7.58
CA TYR A 192 20.99 -2.88 6.40
C TYR A 192 20.04 -1.72 6.70
N ILE A 193 19.14 -1.93 7.63
CA ILE A 193 18.23 -0.91 8.16
C ILE A 193 17.56 -1.47 9.41
N GLY A 194 17.39 -0.65 10.44
CA GLY A 194 16.69 -1.02 11.67
C GLY A 194 15.68 0.04 12.09
N GLY A 195 15.07 -0.17 13.26
CA GLY A 195 14.10 0.75 13.84
C GLY A 195 12.72 0.70 13.18
N THR A 196 12.01 1.80 13.26
CA THR A 196 10.63 1.91 12.76
C THR A 196 10.61 2.13 11.25
N TYR A 197 9.79 1.32 10.57
CA TYR A 197 9.46 1.55 9.18
C TYR A 197 8.30 2.53 9.06
N HIS A 198 8.50 3.57 8.27
CA HIS A 198 7.50 4.60 8.03
C HIS A 198 7.33 4.81 6.52
N ALA A 199 6.12 4.65 6.03
CA ALA A 199 5.76 4.92 4.65
C ALA A 199 4.29 5.35 4.53
N MET A 200 3.99 6.01 3.43
CA MET A 200 2.64 6.34 3.00
C MET A 200 2.45 5.87 1.56
N GLU A 201 1.44 5.06 1.31
CA GLU A 201 1.02 4.70 -0.05
C GLU A 201 -0.32 5.37 -0.36
N ILE A 202 -0.42 5.94 -1.54
CA ILE A 202 -1.60 6.65 -2.04
C ILE A 202 -1.98 6.02 -3.38
N PHE A 203 -3.19 5.46 -3.43
CA PHE A 203 -3.74 4.84 -4.62
C PHE A 203 -4.97 5.61 -5.07
N ASN A 204 -4.99 6.08 -6.31
CA ASN A 204 -6.18 6.63 -6.96
C ASN A 204 -6.52 5.75 -8.15
N THR A 205 -7.67 5.12 -8.12
CA THR A 205 -8.12 4.24 -9.18
C THR A 205 -9.40 4.80 -9.80
N TYR A 206 -9.44 4.78 -11.13
CA TYR A 206 -10.48 5.36 -11.95
C TYR A 206 -11.19 4.24 -12.71
N TYR A 207 -12.52 4.22 -12.58
CA TYR A 207 -13.39 3.21 -13.16
C TYR A 207 -14.50 3.88 -13.98
N ARG A 208 -15.11 3.15 -14.89
CA ARG A 208 -16.34 3.61 -15.55
C ARG A 208 -17.52 3.42 -14.60
N THR A 209 -18.36 4.42 -14.46
CA THR A 209 -19.58 4.37 -13.62
C THR A 209 -20.46 3.17 -13.97
N ALA A 210 -20.66 2.89 -15.27
CA ALA A 210 -21.46 1.76 -15.72
C ALA A 210 -20.95 0.38 -15.24
N ASP A 211 -19.67 0.24 -14.91
CA ASP A 211 -19.13 -1.01 -14.37
C ASP A 211 -19.64 -1.32 -12.95
N PHE A 212 -20.12 -0.31 -12.24
CA PHE A 212 -20.63 -0.45 -10.87
C PHE A 212 -22.15 -0.33 -10.81
N THR A 213 -22.76 0.51 -11.64
CA THR A 213 -24.20 0.77 -11.62
C THR A 213 -25.04 -0.25 -12.41
N ASP A 214 -24.46 -0.89 -13.45
CA ASP A 214 -25.12 -1.99 -14.16
C ASP A 214 -24.92 -3.30 -13.36
N THR A 215 -25.98 -3.73 -12.70
CA THR A 215 -25.98 -4.94 -11.87
C THR A 215 -25.78 -6.24 -12.65
N ARG A 216 -25.99 -6.23 -13.98
CA ARG A 216 -25.76 -7.38 -14.86
C ARG A 216 -24.28 -7.59 -15.16
N ARG A 217 -23.45 -6.56 -14.93
CA ARG A 217 -22.01 -6.64 -15.15
C ARG A 217 -21.34 -7.31 -13.96
N VAL A 218 -20.87 -8.53 -14.14
CA VAL A 218 -20.11 -9.27 -13.12
C VAL A 218 -18.62 -8.87 -13.13
N ARG A 219 -18.12 -8.36 -14.25
CA ARG A 219 -16.73 -7.86 -14.43
C ARG A 219 -16.74 -6.38 -14.77
N ILE A 220 -15.81 -5.65 -14.19
CA ILE A 220 -15.52 -4.29 -14.64
C ILE A 220 -14.63 -4.34 -15.90
N GLY A 221 -14.62 -3.27 -16.64
CA GLY A 221 -13.67 -3.08 -17.72
C GLY A 221 -12.25 -2.82 -17.24
N GLU A 222 -11.44 -2.29 -18.14
CA GLU A 222 -10.11 -1.80 -17.80
C GLU A 222 -10.22 -0.59 -16.87
N SER A 223 -9.45 -0.57 -15.77
CA SER A 223 -9.36 0.57 -14.87
C SER A 223 -7.98 1.21 -14.98
N ARG A 224 -7.87 2.48 -14.61
CA ARG A 224 -6.60 3.22 -14.52
C ARG A 224 -6.23 3.43 -13.07
N ILE A 225 -4.93 3.46 -12.79
CA ILE A 225 -4.41 3.67 -11.44
C ILE A 225 -3.28 4.71 -11.47
N SER A 226 -3.25 5.55 -10.46
CA SER A 226 -2.11 6.37 -10.07
C SER A 226 -1.68 5.91 -8.67
N TRP A 227 -0.39 5.62 -8.50
CA TRP A 227 0.19 5.19 -7.24
C TRP A 227 1.38 6.05 -6.88
N GLN A 228 1.36 6.59 -5.68
CA GLN A 228 2.48 7.28 -5.07
C GLN A 228 2.86 6.57 -3.77
N ARG A 229 4.15 6.55 -3.48
CA ARG A 229 4.66 6.04 -2.20
C ARG A 229 5.80 6.92 -1.73
N LEU A 230 5.70 7.35 -0.49
CA LEU A 230 6.80 7.94 0.27
C LEU A 230 7.27 6.90 1.27
N SER A 231 8.57 6.62 1.32
CA SER A 231 9.11 5.64 2.27
C SER A 231 10.56 5.94 2.60
N GLY A 232 11.05 5.38 3.71
CA GLY A 232 12.47 5.30 3.97
C GLY A 232 13.24 4.52 2.89
N TRP A 233 14.55 4.55 2.97
CA TRP A 233 15.44 3.83 2.05
C TRP A 233 15.16 2.32 2.06
N LEU A 234 15.37 1.68 0.91
CA LEU A 234 15.31 0.22 0.82
C LEU A 234 16.55 -0.41 1.47
N PRO A 235 16.41 -1.55 2.16
CA PRO A 235 17.51 -2.17 2.91
C PRO A 235 18.73 -2.45 2.07
N TRP A 236 18.54 -2.96 0.85
CA TRP A 236 19.63 -3.30 -0.06
C TRP A 236 20.43 -2.08 -0.54
N MET A 237 19.88 -0.86 -0.42
CA MET A 237 20.60 0.38 -0.77
C MET A 237 21.71 0.72 0.22
N ARG A 238 21.73 0.11 1.42
CA ARG A 238 22.73 0.31 2.47
C ARG A 238 22.96 1.77 2.84
N MET A 239 21.87 2.51 2.97
CA MET A 239 21.91 3.95 3.29
C MET A 239 22.22 4.22 4.76
N ARG A 240 22.18 3.16 5.62
CA ARG A 240 22.41 3.26 7.07
C ARG A 240 21.50 4.28 7.71
N ASP A 241 22.04 5.22 8.45
CA ASP A 241 21.36 6.32 9.15
C ASP A 241 21.23 7.60 8.32
N ARG A 242 21.57 7.54 7.02
CA ARG A 242 21.44 8.72 6.15
C ARG A 242 19.99 9.20 6.11
N PRO A 243 19.73 10.49 6.47
CA PRO A 243 18.40 11.03 6.39
C PRO A 243 17.93 11.16 4.92
N GLY A 244 16.65 10.94 4.71
CA GLY A 244 16.03 11.06 3.40
C GLY A 244 14.89 10.06 3.20
N VAL A 245 14.16 10.26 2.12
CA VAL A 245 13.04 9.42 1.72
C VAL A 245 13.10 9.13 0.23
N MET A 246 12.43 8.07 -0.16
CA MET A 246 12.15 7.75 -1.55
C MET A 246 10.73 8.18 -1.89
N ILE A 247 10.56 8.65 -3.12
CA ILE A 247 9.28 9.03 -3.70
C ILE A 247 9.07 8.19 -4.95
N PHE A 248 8.12 7.27 -4.88
CA PHE A 248 7.62 6.55 -6.04
C PHE A 248 6.44 7.32 -6.64
N ASN A 249 6.43 7.43 -7.94
CA ASN A 249 5.31 7.96 -8.71
C ASN A 249 5.10 7.07 -9.93
N ALA A 250 3.99 6.36 -9.93
CA ALA A 250 3.67 5.40 -10.99
C ALA A 250 2.23 5.53 -11.44
N THR A 251 2.00 5.15 -12.69
CA THR A 251 0.68 5.02 -13.29
C THR A 251 0.53 3.66 -13.93
N GLY A 252 -0.69 3.22 -14.12
CA GLY A 252 -0.94 1.92 -14.69
C GLY A 252 -2.38 1.65 -15.02
N TYR A 253 -2.66 0.40 -15.30
CA TYR A 253 -4.01 -0.08 -15.58
C TYR A 253 -4.17 -1.53 -15.15
N SER A 254 -5.42 -1.96 -15.02
CA SER A 254 -5.75 -3.34 -14.74
C SER A 254 -6.70 -3.89 -15.78
N THR A 255 -6.51 -5.16 -16.16
CA THR A 255 -7.29 -5.85 -17.19
C THR A 255 -7.41 -7.34 -16.88
N PHE A 256 -8.34 -8.03 -17.54
CA PHE A 256 -8.44 -9.49 -17.54
C PHE A 256 -7.75 -10.13 -18.76
N ASP A 257 -7.35 -9.30 -19.71
CA ASP A 257 -6.70 -9.77 -20.95
C ASP A 257 -5.18 -9.81 -20.75
N ARG A 258 -4.63 -11.03 -20.68
CA ARG A 258 -3.19 -11.28 -20.55
C ARG A 258 -2.39 -10.71 -21.74
N ALA A 259 -2.98 -10.63 -22.94
CA ALA A 259 -2.32 -10.06 -24.11
C ALA A 259 -2.04 -8.56 -23.98
N ARG A 260 -2.68 -7.90 -23.02
CA ARG A 260 -2.45 -6.48 -22.71
C ARG A 260 -1.23 -6.24 -21.82
N ILE A 261 -0.56 -7.28 -21.33
CA ILE A 261 0.70 -7.10 -20.58
C ILE A 261 1.75 -6.51 -21.54
N PRO A 262 2.37 -5.34 -21.18
CA PRO A 262 3.36 -4.71 -22.05
C PRO A 262 4.51 -5.66 -22.42
N PRO A 263 4.99 -5.64 -23.67
CA PRO A 263 5.99 -6.61 -24.16
C PRO A 263 7.23 -6.71 -23.30
N LYS A 264 7.76 -5.58 -22.82
CA LYS A 264 8.92 -5.53 -21.93
C LYS A 264 8.64 -6.24 -20.60
N LEU A 265 7.49 -5.96 -19.98
CA LEU A 265 7.11 -6.61 -18.72
C LEU A 265 6.86 -8.11 -18.95
N MET A 266 6.20 -8.48 -20.04
CA MET A 266 6.00 -9.89 -20.42
C MET A 266 7.34 -10.62 -20.56
N GLN A 267 8.34 -10.03 -21.22
CA GLN A 267 9.68 -10.60 -21.35
C GLN A 267 10.32 -10.82 -19.97
N VAL A 268 10.25 -9.85 -19.08
CA VAL A 268 10.76 -9.96 -17.70
C VAL A 268 10.11 -11.13 -16.96
N LEU A 269 8.78 -11.22 -17.04
CA LEU A 269 8.03 -12.29 -16.41
C LEU A 269 8.43 -13.66 -16.97
N GLN A 270 8.43 -13.82 -18.28
CA GLN A 270 8.76 -15.12 -18.91
C GLN A 270 10.18 -15.60 -18.63
N THR A 271 11.14 -14.67 -18.50
CA THR A 271 12.55 -15.03 -18.34
C THR A 271 13.03 -15.12 -16.90
N ARG A 272 12.43 -14.36 -15.98
CA ARG A 272 12.92 -14.25 -14.59
C ARG A 272 11.89 -14.63 -13.53
N TYR A 273 10.59 -14.43 -13.82
CA TYR A 273 9.53 -14.52 -12.81
C TYR A 273 8.25 -15.15 -13.38
N PRO A 274 8.32 -16.35 -13.99
CA PRO A 274 7.18 -16.95 -14.71
C PRO A 274 5.96 -17.22 -13.81
N GLU A 275 6.16 -17.45 -12.52
CA GLU A 275 5.10 -17.66 -11.55
C GLU A 275 4.18 -16.45 -11.38
N TYR A 276 4.66 -15.23 -11.66
CA TYR A 276 3.87 -14.00 -11.55
C TYR A 276 2.91 -13.78 -12.74
N LEU A 277 2.92 -14.66 -13.72
CA LEU A 277 1.93 -14.66 -14.81
C LEU A 277 0.58 -15.24 -14.38
N GLU A 278 0.53 -15.93 -13.25
CA GLU A 278 -0.68 -16.53 -12.68
C GLU A 278 -0.88 -16.05 -11.24
N ALA A 279 -2.13 -15.90 -10.81
CA ALA A 279 -2.42 -15.63 -9.40
C ALA A 279 -2.08 -16.85 -8.52
N PRO A 280 -1.82 -16.66 -7.21
CA PRO A 280 -1.70 -17.80 -6.29
C PRO A 280 -2.96 -18.67 -6.32
N PRO A 281 -2.88 -19.97 -5.96
CA PRO A 281 -4.05 -20.83 -5.92
C PRO A 281 -5.10 -20.30 -4.93
N LEU A 282 -6.36 -20.63 -5.19
CA LEU A 282 -7.42 -20.39 -4.21
C LEU A 282 -7.11 -21.15 -2.92
N GLY A 283 -7.46 -20.57 -1.77
CA GLY A 283 -7.16 -21.18 -0.47
C GLY A 283 -5.68 -21.12 -0.07
N ASP A 284 -4.85 -20.32 -0.77
CA ASP A 284 -3.41 -20.22 -0.45
C ASP A 284 -3.20 -19.89 1.04
N PRO A 285 -2.57 -20.83 1.81
CA PRO A 285 -2.39 -20.66 3.25
C PRO A 285 -1.08 -19.95 3.61
N ARG A 286 -0.24 -19.63 2.61
CA ARG A 286 1.10 -19.08 2.88
C ARG A 286 1.02 -17.70 3.53
N GLU A 287 1.96 -17.42 4.42
CA GLU A 287 2.15 -16.10 5.00
C GLU A 287 2.56 -15.10 3.91
N ASN A 288 2.04 -13.89 4.04
CA ASN A 288 2.36 -12.81 3.09
C ASN A 288 3.85 -12.46 3.14
N GLU A 289 4.40 -12.25 1.96
CA GLU A 289 5.74 -11.70 1.81
C GLU A 289 5.70 -10.18 1.63
N THR A 290 6.79 -9.57 2.04
CA THR A 290 7.05 -8.14 1.90
C THR A 290 8.48 -7.95 1.43
N THR A 291 8.83 -6.78 0.95
CA THR A 291 10.24 -6.43 0.64
C THR A 291 11.18 -6.77 1.81
N TRP A 292 10.72 -6.62 3.07
CA TRP A 292 11.52 -6.92 4.26
C TRP A 292 11.75 -8.41 4.45
N THR A 293 10.72 -9.23 4.31
CA THR A 293 10.85 -10.71 4.45
C THR A 293 11.70 -11.30 3.35
N ILE A 294 11.57 -10.81 2.12
CA ILE A 294 12.41 -11.18 0.98
C ILE A 294 13.87 -10.80 1.25
N THR A 295 14.13 -9.55 1.65
CA THR A 295 15.49 -9.09 1.98
C THR A 295 16.09 -9.91 3.12
N LYS A 296 15.30 -10.24 4.15
CA LYS A 296 15.74 -11.10 5.25
C LYS A 296 16.18 -12.48 4.74
N LYS A 297 15.35 -13.12 3.93
CA LYS A 297 15.69 -14.44 3.32
C LYS A 297 16.97 -14.36 2.49
N TRP A 298 17.14 -13.29 1.72
CA TRP A 298 18.34 -13.07 0.94
C TRP A 298 19.59 -12.91 1.82
N ILE A 299 19.53 -12.13 2.90
CA ILE A 299 20.64 -11.97 3.86
C ILE A 299 20.98 -13.32 4.50
N ASP A 300 19.97 -14.04 4.98
CA ASP A 300 20.16 -15.34 5.65
C ASP A 300 20.82 -16.36 4.71
N ALA A 301 20.40 -16.41 3.44
CA ALA A 301 21.00 -17.28 2.44
C ALA A 301 22.50 -16.93 2.18
N LYS A 302 22.84 -15.63 2.10
CA LYS A 302 24.23 -15.21 1.95
C LYS A 302 25.10 -15.54 3.17
N ARG A 303 24.56 -15.38 4.37
CA ARG A 303 25.25 -15.78 5.61
C ARG A 303 25.50 -17.27 5.64
N ALA A 304 24.51 -18.07 5.29
CA ALA A 304 24.63 -19.55 5.22
C ALA A 304 25.68 -20.01 4.19
N ALA A 305 25.81 -19.30 3.08
CA ALA A 305 26.81 -19.58 2.04
C ALA A 305 28.22 -19.10 2.41
N GLY A 306 28.46 -18.59 3.62
CA GLY A 306 29.75 -18.06 4.05
C GLY A 306 30.16 -16.74 3.36
N GLN A 307 29.27 -16.12 2.60
CA GLN A 307 29.45 -14.84 1.96
C GLN A 307 29.06 -13.70 2.93
N SER A 308 29.58 -13.73 4.15
CA SER A 308 29.39 -12.60 5.04
C SER A 308 30.20 -11.44 4.48
N GLY A 309 29.49 -10.41 4.03
CA GLY A 309 30.13 -9.13 3.73
C GLY A 309 30.87 -8.68 4.99
N LYS A 310 32.20 -8.64 4.94
CA LYS A 310 33.00 -8.07 6.00
C LYS A 310 32.68 -6.59 6.12
N THR A 311 31.74 -6.25 6.99
CA THR A 311 31.59 -4.90 7.49
C THR A 311 32.01 -4.93 8.96
N ASN A 312 33.11 -4.23 9.27
CA ASN A 312 33.52 -3.96 10.65
C ASN A 312 32.35 -3.24 11.35
N VAL A 313 31.63 -3.96 12.17
CA VAL A 313 30.60 -3.40 13.05
C VAL A 313 31.32 -2.68 14.18
N GLN A 314 31.50 -1.37 14.04
CA GLN A 314 31.67 -0.53 15.23
C GLN A 314 30.31 -0.47 15.91
N GLU A 315 30.25 -0.98 17.14
CA GLU A 315 29.06 -0.88 18.00
C GLU A 315 28.63 0.59 18.11
N ASN A 316 27.52 0.91 17.52
CA ASN A 316 26.95 2.26 17.60
C ASN A 316 26.18 2.43 18.91
N LYS A 317 26.78 3.13 19.88
CA LYS A 317 26.26 3.39 21.23
C LYS A 317 25.08 4.39 21.28
N TYR A 318 24.47 4.77 20.18
CA TYR A 318 23.47 5.83 20.13
C TYR A 318 22.10 5.35 19.61
N CYS A 319 21.43 4.51 20.39
CA CYS A 319 19.96 4.36 20.30
C CYS A 319 19.37 4.40 21.70
N ARG A 320 19.30 5.60 22.30
CA ARG A 320 18.36 5.89 23.38
C ARG A 320 17.30 6.83 22.80
N CYS A 321 16.17 6.29 22.44
CA CYS A 321 14.97 7.09 22.26
C CYS A 321 14.54 7.65 23.62
N PRO A 322 14.28 8.96 23.77
CA PRO A 322 13.66 9.48 24.98
C PRO A 322 12.21 8.96 25.03
N SER A 323 11.85 8.32 26.15
CA SER A 323 10.47 7.98 26.43
C SER A 323 9.62 9.26 26.47
N MET A 324 8.66 9.35 25.54
CA MET A 324 7.59 10.32 25.67
C MET A 324 6.72 9.93 26.89
N LYS A 325 6.67 10.85 27.85
CA LYS A 325 5.65 10.86 28.88
C LYS A 325 4.40 11.54 28.36
#